data_9c5fb19cf59464bb61f27edde01d410c
#
_entry.id   9c5fb19cf59464bb61f27edde01d410c
#
_cell.length_a   1.000
_cell.length_b   1.000
_cell.length_c   1.000
_cell.angle_alpha   90.00
_cell.angle_beta   90.00
_cell.angle_gamma   90.00
#
_symmetry.space_group_name_H-M   'P 1'
#
loop_
_entity.id
_entity.type
_entity.pdbx_description
1 polymer ?
#
loop_
_entity_poly.entity_id
_entity_poly.type
_entity_poly.pdbx_seq_one_letter_code
_entity_poly.pdbx_strand_id
1 'polypeptide(L)'
;MTERRATLATGAGLVAVAFVIYLLSARQFDAGRGDFFWLADAFLHGRTWLPVALGPNDVVYGPPGEVFVPFAPFPAIALMPLVAVVGPLNADIWEPIVNAAIAAADVGLAMWLAGRVGVRSTTDRVWLAVLLGFSTQIWWVTTRGGVWHTGHLIATFLTLAALIELFGRRRSLLMGLLVGAAFLTRGPLALAVPLFLLAIPRRRVDTPTEAGLRGWRDPRTWPVEGWIGVAFGVLPSVAFFLWYNELRFGSPFESGYALATLPPWLEAIRDQGLFSTVHLGMNLDFLFTHLPALIPNPPYFRPDGLGMSIFLTSPGLLRAVRAPWRDPAAGPLAIGLGLTAIATLVPNLLYYGGGWLQYGYRYALDAIPFVLALAAMATARHGFGWPWRLLTAFGVLVGLGGVYWAYHL
;
A
#
# COMPACT_ATOMS: atom_id res chain seq x y z
N MET A 1 18.72 -28.78 4.58
CA MET A 1 17.32 -28.98 4.11
C MET A 1 16.28 -28.75 5.19
N THR A 2 16.55 -29.12 6.44
CA THR A 2 15.63 -28.99 7.61
C THR A 2 15.28 -27.54 7.97
N GLU A 3 16.25 -26.63 8.05
CA GLU A 3 16.03 -25.22 8.46
C GLU A 3 15.17 -24.44 7.43
N ARG A 4 15.40 -24.65 6.14
CA ARG A 4 14.57 -24.03 5.08
C ARG A 4 13.12 -24.51 5.14
N ARG A 5 12.91 -25.81 5.41
CA ARG A 5 11.56 -26.37 5.56
C ARG A 5 10.86 -25.79 6.80
N ALA A 6 11.58 -25.67 7.92
CA ALA A 6 11.05 -25.07 9.13
C ALA A 6 10.65 -23.60 8.92
N THR A 7 11.47 -22.81 8.25
CA THR A 7 11.14 -21.40 7.91
C THR A 7 9.90 -21.30 7.01
N LEU A 8 9.78 -22.18 6.01
CA LEU A 8 8.60 -22.20 5.14
C LEU A 8 7.34 -22.61 5.91
N ALA A 9 7.42 -23.63 6.77
CA ALA A 9 6.30 -24.05 7.62
C ALA A 9 5.87 -22.93 8.58
N THR A 10 6.83 -22.23 9.21
CA THR A 10 6.55 -21.06 10.06
C THR A 10 5.84 -19.96 9.26
N GLY A 11 6.30 -19.67 8.03
CA GLY A 11 5.67 -18.67 7.17
C GLY A 11 4.24 -19.06 6.78
N ALA A 12 4.02 -20.31 6.38
CA ALA A 12 2.67 -20.80 6.05
C ALA A 12 1.74 -20.77 7.28
N GLY A 13 2.23 -21.17 8.46
CA GLY A 13 1.47 -21.08 9.70
C GLY A 13 1.12 -19.64 10.07
N LEU A 14 2.07 -18.72 9.91
CA LEU A 14 1.81 -17.29 10.16
C LEU A 14 0.74 -16.72 9.23
N VAL A 15 0.80 -17.04 7.93
CA VAL A 15 -0.20 -16.63 6.95
C VAL A 15 -1.58 -17.21 7.31
N ALA A 16 -1.66 -18.49 7.67
CA ALA A 16 -2.91 -19.13 8.06
C ALA A 16 -3.51 -18.49 9.32
N VAL A 17 -2.70 -18.23 10.34
CA VAL A 17 -3.14 -17.54 11.57
C VAL A 17 -3.58 -16.11 11.25
N ALA A 18 -2.83 -15.36 10.46
CA ALA A 18 -3.19 -14.00 10.04
C ALA A 18 -4.52 -14.00 9.29
N PHE A 19 -4.73 -14.93 8.35
CA PHE A 19 -5.98 -15.07 7.61
C PHE A 19 -7.18 -15.29 8.55
N VAL A 20 -7.04 -16.22 9.51
CA VAL A 20 -8.12 -16.49 10.48
C VAL A 20 -8.41 -15.26 11.35
N ILE A 21 -7.36 -14.58 11.86
CA ILE A 21 -7.56 -13.37 12.68
C ILE A 21 -8.26 -12.28 11.87
N TYR A 22 -7.81 -12.03 10.63
CA TYR A 22 -8.43 -11.01 9.77
C TYR A 22 -9.87 -11.35 9.42
N LEU A 23 -10.17 -12.60 9.10
CA LEU A 23 -11.52 -13.04 8.77
C LEU A 23 -12.46 -12.93 9.99
N LEU A 24 -11.99 -13.31 11.19
CA LEU A 24 -12.76 -13.19 12.43
C LEU A 24 -12.96 -11.73 12.87
N SER A 25 -12.05 -10.82 12.49
CA SER A 25 -12.15 -9.39 12.78
C SER A 25 -12.82 -8.59 11.66
N ALA A 26 -13.15 -9.21 10.53
CA ALA A 26 -13.81 -8.52 9.43
C ALA A 26 -15.20 -8.06 9.85
N ARG A 27 -15.53 -6.81 9.52
CA ARG A 27 -16.85 -6.24 9.72
C ARG A 27 -17.28 -5.52 8.45
N GLN A 28 -18.46 -5.87 7.97
CA GLN A 28 -19.09 -5.17 6.86
C GLN A 28 -19.75 -3.90 7.38
N PHE A 29 -19.26 -2.75 6.92
CA PHE A 29 -19.80 -1.45 7.30
C PHE A 29 -20.76 -0.86 6.30
N ASP A 30 -20.54 -1.15 5.02
CA ASP A 30 -21.35 -0.67 3.91
C ASP A 30 -21.88 -1.90 3.16
N ALA A 31 -22.79 -2.63 3.77
CA ALA A 31 -23.46 -3.75 3.11
C ALA A 31 -24.05 -3.29 1.76
N GLY A 32 -23.67 -3.97 0.69
CA GLY A 32 -24.10 -3.67 -0.66
C GLY A 32 -23.22 -2.71 -1.46
N ARG A 33 -22.15 -2.17 -0.90
CA ARG A 33 -21.22 -1.28 -1.61
C ARG A 33 -19.92 -1.97 -2.05
N GLY A 34 -20.02 -2.96 -2.88
CA GLY A 34 -18.87 -3.64 -3.48
C GLY A 34 -18.39 -2.96 -4.77
N ASP A 35 -17.96 -1.67 -4.73
CA ASP A 35 -17.62 -0.89 -5.92
C ASP A 35 -16.65 -1.63 -6.86
N PHE A 36 -15.61 -2.29 -6.32
CA PHE A 36 -14.68 -3.05 -7.16
C PHE A 36 -15.28 -4.34 -7.73
N PHE A 37 -16.24 -4.96 -7.05
CA PHE A 37 -16.96 -6.12 -7.58
C PHE A 37 -17.88 -5.70 -8.74
N TRP A 38 -18.63 -4.63 -8.57
CA TRP A 38 -19.49 -4.07 -9.62
C TRP A 38 -18.69 -3.53 -10.80
N LEU A 39 -17.54 -2.90 -10.55
CA LEU A 39 -16.67 -2.43 -11.62
C LEU A 39 -16.01 -3.62 -12.36
N ALA A 40 -15.65 -4.70 -11.65
CA ALA A 40 -15.17 -5.93 -12.28
C ALA A 40 -16.23 -6.58 -13.17
N ASP A 41 -17.48 -6.62 -12.72
CA ASP A 41 -18.61 -7.07 -13.55
C ASP A 41 -18.81 -6.18 -14.77
N ALA A 42 -18.76 -4.85 -14.59
CA ALA A 42 -18.83 -3.92 -15.72
C ALA A 42 -17.73 -4.20 -16.76
N PHE A 43 -16.49 -4.42 -16.34
CA PHE A 43 -15.38 -4.79 -17.24
C PHE A 43 -15.59 -6.13 -17.95
N LEU A 44 -16.14 -7.15 -17.27
CA LEU A 44 -16.49 -8.43 -17.89
C LEU A 44 -17.54 -8.27 -19.01
N HIS A 45 -18.38 -7.23 -18.92
CA HIS A 45 -19.40 -6.91 -19.92
C HIS A 45 -18.98 -5.78 -20.88
N GLY A 46 -17.69 -5.42 -20.92
CA GLY A 46 -17.15 -4.38 -21.82
C GLY A 46 -17.59 -2.94 -21.46
N ARG A 47 -18.00 -2.69 -20.22
CA ARG A 47 -18.43 -1.38 -19.72
C ARG A 47 -17.40 -0.79 -18.77
N THR A 48 -17.32 0.55 -18.70
CA THR A 48 -16.46 1.29 -17.73
C THR A 48 -17.28 2.05 -16.69
N TRP A 49 -18.58 1.82 -16.66
CA TRP A 49 -19.56 2.48 -15.81
C TRP A 49 -20.48 1.46 -15.14
N LEU A 50 -21.09 1.84 -14.03
CA LEU A 50 -22.08 1.07 -13.30
C LEU A 50 -23.49 1.50 -13.72
N PRO A 51 -24.45 0.56 -13.77
CA PRO A 51 -25.85 0.89 -14.14
C PRO A 51 -26.58 1.65 -13.03
N VAL A 52 -26.03 1.67 -11.81
CA VAL A 52 -26.62 2.29 -10.63
C VAL A 52 -25.52 2.78 -9.68
N ALA A 53 -25.77 3.91 -9.02
CA ALA A 53 -24.91 4.39 -7.95
C ALA A 53 -25.04 3.50 -6.71
N LEU A 54 -23.91 3.03 -6.19
CA LEU A 54 -23.85 2.20 -4.98
C LEU A 54 -23.90 3.04 -3.68
N GLY A 55 -23.93 4.35 -3.81
CA GLY A 55 -24.02 5.31 -2.71
C GLY A 55 -24.16 6.74 -3.23
N PRO A 56 -24.48 7.72 -2.37
CA PRO A 56 -24.68 9.11 -2.81
C PRO A 56 -23.37 9.86 -3.06
N ASN A 57 -22.26 9.35 -2.54
CA ASN A 57 -20.94 10.01 -2.61
C ASN A 57 -19.92 9.14 -3.34
N ASP A 58 -18.81 9.75 -3.72
CA ASP A 58 -17.70 9.11 -4.43
C ASP A 58 -18.12 8.46 -5.76
N VAL A 59 -19.06 9.08 -6.46
CA VAL A 59 -19.52 8.70 -7.79
C VAL A 59 -19.50 9.91 -8.70
N VAL A 60 -19.35 9.68 -10.01
CA VAL A 60 -19.48 10.69 -11.06
C VAL A 60 -20.65 10.30 -11.95
N TYR A 61 -21.68 11.15 -12.02
CA TYR A 61 -22.82 10.90 -12.91
C TYR A 61 -22.45 11.29 -14.35
N GLY A 62 -22.59 10.35 -15.25
CA GLY A 62 -22.44 10.51 -16.68
C GLY A 62 -23.80 10.71 -17.40
N PRO A 63 -23.90 10.29 -18.66
CA PRO A 63 -25.18 10.22 -19.38
C PRO A 63 -26.22 9.40 -18.61
N PRO A 64 -27.52 9.55 -18.91
CA PRO A 64 -28.58 8.81 -18.21
C PRO A 64 -28.32 7.30 -18.15
N GLY A 65 -28.25 6.75 -16.96
CA GLY A 65 -27.99 5.33 -16.70
C GLY A 65 -26.51 4.96 -16.59
N GLU A 66 -25.59 5.92 -16.64
CA GLU A 66 -24.16 5.70 -16.47
C GLU A 66 -23.65 6.36 -15.19
N VAL A 67 -23.01 5.57 -14.33
CA VAL A 67 -22.38 6.05 -13.10
C VAL A 67 -20.93 5.59 -13.10
N PHE A 68 -19.99 6.53 -13.02
CA PHE A 68 -18.57 6.22 -12.93
C PHE A 68 -18.10 6.26 -11.47
N VAL A 69 -17.25 5.34 -11.11
CA VAL A 69 -16.52 5.37 -9.83
C VAL A 69 -15.12 5.95 -10.06
N PRO A 70 -14.67 6.95 -9.26
CA PRO A 70 -13.40 7.62 -9.46
C PRO A 70 -12.20 6.78 -9.01
N PHE A 71 -12.43 5.56 -8.53
CA PHE A 71 -11.37 4.71 -8.00
C PHE A 71 -10.50 4.12 -9.10
N ALA A 72 -9.23 3.92 -8.75
CA ALA A 72 -8.25 3.32 -9.64
C ALA A 72 -8.66 1.88 -10.05
N PRO A 73 -8.49 1.49 -11.33
CA PRO A 73 -9.18 0.33 -11.93
C PRO A 73 -8.54 -1.03 -11.62
N PHE A 74 -7.26 -1.10 -11.23
CA PHE A 74 -6.57 -2.39 -11.10
C PHE A 74 -7.19 -3.35 -10.07
N PRO A 75 -7.71 -2.90 -8.92
CA PRO A 75 -8.40 -3.80 -8.00
C PRO A 75 -9.58 -4.52 -8.66
N ALA A 76 -10.37 -3.81 -9.45
CA ALA A 76 -11.48 -4.43 -10.20
C ALA A 76 -10.97 -5.42 -11.26
N ILE A 77 -9.89 -5.08 -11.99
CA ILE A 77 -9.27 -5.99 -12.96
C ILE A 77 -8.80 -7.27 -12.27
N ALA A 78 -8.15 -7.16 -11.11
CA ALA A 78 -7.68 -8.31 -10.34
C ALA A 78 -8.83 -9.19 -9.82
N LEU A 79 -10.00 -8.60 -9.58
CA LEU A 79 -11.20 -9.33 -9.10
C LEU A 79 -12.04 -9.94 -10.21
N MET A 80 -11.81 -9.59 -11.49
CA MET A 80 -12.60 -10.14 -12.62
C MET A 80 -12.74 -11.67 -12.59
N PRO A 81 -11.68 -12.47 -12.38
CA PRO A 81 -11.81 -13.94 -12.36
C PRO A 81 -12.74 -14.45 -11.26
N LEU A 82 -12.72 -13.81 -10.09
CA LEU A 82 -13.61 -14.16 -8.98
C LEU A 82 -15.04 -13.75 -9.30
N VAL A 83 -15.24 -12.50 -9.73
CA VAL A 83 -16.58 -11.96 -10.04
C VAL A 83 -17.27 -12.71 -11.17
N ALA A 84 -16.50 -13.19 -12.16
CA ALA A 84 -17.03 -14.07 -13.23
C ALA A 84 -17.69 -15.35 -12.68
N VAL A 85 -17.27 -15.81 -11.49
CA VAL A 85 -17.81 -17.04 -10.87
C VAL A 85 -18.90 -16.71 -9.87
N VAL A 86 -18.69 -15.70 -9.03
CA VAL A 86 -19.58 -15.43 -7.86
C VAL A 86 -20.62 -14.34 -8.13
N GLY A 87 -20.40 -13.51 -9.16
CA GLY A 87 -21.21 -12.33 -9.47
C GLY A 87 -20.97 -11.15 -8.51
N PRO A 88 -21.39 -9.92 -8.89
CA PRO A 88 -21.17 -8.71 -8.11
C PRO A 88 -22.09 -8.62 -6.88
N LEU A 89 -23.26 -9.26 -6.91
CA LEU A 89 -24.22 -9.25 -5.80
C LEU A 89 -23.73 -9.96 -4.53
N ASN A 90 -22.70 -10.80 -4.65
CA ASN A 90 -22.12 -11.52 -3.51
C ASN A 90 -20.89 -10.79 -2.93
N ALA A 91 -20.72 -9.51 -3.22
CA ALA A 91 -19.61 -8.70 -2.70
C ALA A 91 -19.55 -8.75 -1.17
N ASP A 92 -20.68 -8.67 -0.48
CA ASP A 92 -20.78 -8.70 0.99
C ASP A 92 -20.12 -9.93 1.61
N ILE A 93 -20.19 -11.08 0.92
CA ILE A 93 -19.61 -12.34 1.40
C ILE A 93 -18.14 -12.44 1.02
N TRP A 94 -17.80 -12.06 -0.23
CA TRP A 94 -16.50 -12.35 -0.79
C TRP A 94 -15.46 -11.25 -0.52
N GLU A 95 -15.86 -10.00 -0.38
CA GLU A 95 -14.90 -8.92 -0.13
C GLU A 95 -14.15 -9.09 1.20
N PRO A 96 -14.80 -9.42 2.35
CA PRO A 96 -14.08 -9.72 3.58
C PRO A 96 -13.09 -10.89 3.45
N ILE A 97 -13.46 -11.94 2.71
CA ILE A 97 -12.61 -13.12 2.49
C ILE A 97 -11.40 -12.73 1.65
N VAL A 98 -11.61 -11.98 0.57
CA VAL A 98 -10.54 -11.49 -0.31
C VAL A 98 -9.60 -10.56 0.44
N ASN A 99 -10.13 -9.61 1.19
CA ASN A 99 -9.33 -8.68 1.97
C ASN A 99 -8.49 -9.41 3.03
N ALA A 100 -9.08 -10.36 3.75
CA ALA A 100 -8.36 -11.19 4.70
C ALA A 100 -7.26 -12.03 4.02
N ALA A 101 -7.53 -12.58 2.83
CA ALA A 101 -6.55 -13.36 2.08
C ALA A 101 -5.38 -12.50 1.58
N ILE A 102 -5.66 -11.30 1.05
CA ILE A 102 -4.61 -10.36 0.58
C ILE A 102 -3.78 -9.88 1.76
N ALA A 103 -4.40 -9.43 2.86
CA ALA A 103 -3.68 -8.98 4.04
C ALA A 103 -2.82 -10.09 4.68
N ALA A 104 -3.31 -11.33 4.71
CA ALA A 104 -2.52 -12.47 5.15
C ALA A 104 -1.35 -12.75 4.21
N ALA A 105 -1.55 -12.61 2.90
CA ALA A 105 -0.47 -12.71 1.92
C ALA A 105 0.57 -11.59 2.11
N ASP A 106 0.15 -10.35 2.45
CA ASP A 106 1.05 -9.25 2.79
C ASP A 106 1.96 -9.59 3.98
N VAL A 107 1.41 -10.24 5.01
CA VAL A 107 2.20 -10.75 6.15
C VAL A 107 3.24 -11.78 5.68
N GLY A 108 2.84 -12.70 4.80
CA GLY A 108 3.75 -13.68 4.19
C GLY A 108 4.84 -13.03 3.34
N LEU A 109 4.47 -12.04 2.52
CA LEU A 109 5.41 -11.28 1.68
C LEU A 109 6.39 -10.45 2.53
N ALA A 110 5.95 -9.86 3.65
CA ALA A 110 6.83 -9.16 4.59
C ALA A 110 7.89 -10.09 5.18
N MET A 111 7.50 -11.30 5.60
CA MET A 111 8.44 -12.32 6.05
C MET A 111 9.43 -12.75 4.95
N TRP A 112 8.94 -12.88 3.73
CA TRP A 112 9.77 -13.21 2.58
C TRP A 112 10.72 -12.08 2.20
N LEU A 113 10.23 -10.83 2.15
CA LEU A 113 11.05 -9.64 1.92
C LEU A 113 12.19 -9.55 2.94
N ALA A 114 11.89 -9.74 4.23
CA ALA A 114 12.91 -9.75 5.28
C ALA A 114 14.03 -10.77 4.98
N GLY A 115 13.66 -11.97 4.51
CA GLY A 115 14.64 -12.97 4.08
C GLY A 115 15.46 -12.54 2.86
N ARG A 116 14.84 -11.87 1.87
CA ARG A 116 15.53 -11.35 0.68
C ARG A 116 16.48 -10.21 0.99
N VAL A 117 16.14 -9.38 1.96
CA VAL A 117 17.00 -8.30 2.47
C VAL A 117 18.20 -8.83 3.23
N GLY A 118 18.16 -10.08 3.73
CA GLY A 118 19.27 -10.73 4.41
C GLY A 118 19.06 -10.97 5.91
N VAL A 119 17.85 -10.79 6.44
CA VAL A 119 17.53 -11.17 7.83
C VAL A 119 17.62 -12.69 7.94
N ARG A 120 18.55 -13.20 8.79
CA ARG A 120 18.82 -14.65 8.92
C ARG A 120 17.84 -15.31 9.89
N SER A 121 17.60 -14.68 11.04
CA SER A 121 16.73 -15.21 12.10
C SER A 121 15.28 -15.31 11.64
N THR A 122 14.69 -16.51 11.67
CA THR A 122 13.28 -16.74 11.39
C THR A 122 12.38 -15.95 12.37
N THR A 123 12.76 -15.88 13.64
CA THR A 123 12.03 -15.10 14.65
C THR A 123 11.99 -13.62 14.30
N ASP A 124 13.11 -13.04 13.83
CA ASP A 124 13.15 -11.62 13.45
C ASP A 124 12.32 -11.35 12.19
N ARG A 125 12.28 -12.30 11.23
CA ARG A 125 11.39 -12.22 10.07
C ARG A 125 9.91 -12.26 10.48
N VAL A 126 9.55 -13.10 11.44
CA VAL A 126 8.19 -13.16 12.00
C VAL A 126 7.82 -11.83 12.63
N TRP A 127 8.71 -11.23 13.46
CA TRP A 127 8.43 -9.94 14.07
C TRP A 127 8.25 -8.80 13.05
N LEU A 128 9.02 -8.78 11.95
CA LEU A 128 8.83 -7.82 10.85
C LEU A 128 7.50 -8.04 10.12
N ALA A 129 7.07 -9.28 9.96
CA ALA A 129 5.78 -9.62 9.37
C ALA A 129 4.61 -9.23 10.30
N VAL A 130 4.74 -9.48 11.62
CA VAL A 130 3.78 -9.03 12.65
C VAL A 130 3.73 -7.51 12.70
N LEU A 131 4.87 -6.83 12.59
CA LEU A 131 4.94 -5.37 12.50
C LEU A 131 4.07 -4.86 11.36
N LEU A 132 4.23 -5.39 10.14
CA LEU A 132 3.41 -4.97 9.01
C LEU A 132 1.93 -5.29 9.23
N GLY A 133 1.61 -6.55 9.52
CA GLY A 133 0.23 -7.03 9.49
C GLY A 133 -0.63 -6.54 10.65
N PHE A 134 -0.05 -6.39 11.83
CA PHE A 134 -0.82 -6.16 13.06
C PHE A 134 -0.44 -4.88 13.82
N SER A 135 0.73 -4.31 13.54
CA SER A 135 1.22 -3.06 14.13
C SER A 135 1.34 -1.96 13.08
N THR A 136 0.44 -1.96 12.08
CA THR A 136 0.19 -0.88 11.12
C THR A 136 -1.31 -0.81 10.82
N GLN A 137 -1.70 0.07 9.89
CA GLN A 137 -3.08 0.23 9.48
C GLN A 137 -3.65 -0.97 8.69
N ILE A 138 -2.82 -1.96 8.31
CA ILE A 138 -3.26 -3.17 7.57
C ILE A 138 -4.44 -3.86 8.28
N TRP A 139 -4.34 -4.09 9.59
CA TRP A 139 -5.41 -4.77 10.33
C TRP A 139 -6.73 -3.98 10.28
N TRP A 140 -6.63 -2.66 10.53
CA TRP A 140 -7.80 -1.79 10.45
C TRP A 140 -8.46 -1.78 9.07
N VAL A 141 -7.68 -1.56 8.00
CA VAL A 141 -8.25 -1.50 6.64
C VAL A 141 -8.82 -2.85 6.21
N THR A 142 -8.26 -3.97 6.71
CA THR A 142 -8.80 -5.32 6.47
C THR A 142 -10.12 -5.52 7.20
N THR A 143 -10.21 -5.06 8.45
CA THR A 143 -11.43 -5.15 9.28
C THR A 143 -12.56 -4.34 8.68
N ARG A 144 -12.27 -3.12 8.22
CA ARG A 144 -13.28 -2.20 7.64
C ARG A 144 -13.77 -2.66 6.27
N GLY A 145 -12.88 -3.11 5.40
CA GLY A 145 -13.21 -3.44 4.02
C GLY A 145 -13.69 -2.23 3.22
N GLY A 146 -14.29 -2.50 2.07
CA GLY A 146 -14.81 -1.50 1.15
C GLY A 146 -13.74 -0.90 0.23
N VAL A 147 -14.19 -0.19 -0.79
CA VAL A 147 -13.37 0.36 -1.87
C VAL A 147 -12.22 1.25 -1.39
N TRP A 148 -12.43 2.03 -0.34
CA TRP A 148 -11.41 2.91 0.24
C TRP A 148 -10.27 2.17 0.94
N HIS A 149 -10.43 0.88 1.23
CA HIS A 149 -9.50 0.06 2.02
C HIS A 149 -8.88 -1.06 1.20
N THR A 150 -9.66 -1.78 0.40
CA THR A 150 -9.20 -2.89 -0.46
C THR A 150 -8.05 -2.47 -1.38
N GLY A 151 -8.11 -1.24 -1.94
CA GLY A 151 -7.03 -0.70 -2.75
C GLY A 151 -5.68 -0.59 -2.01
N HIS A 152 -5.68 -0.29 -0.70
CA HIS A 152 -4.44 -0.24 0.09
C HIS A 152 -3.80 -1.62 0.26
N LEU A 153 -4.61 -2.67 0.48
CA LEU A 153 -4.12 -4.05 0.62
C LEU A 153 -3.46 -4.51 -0.68
N ILE A 154 -4.16 -4.35 -1.81
CA ILE A 154 -3.63 -4.73 -3.13
C ILE A 154 -2.36 -3.93 -3.47
N ALA A 155 -2.34 -2.63 -3.19
CA ALA A 155 -1.16 -1.78 -3.42
C ALA A 155 0.04 -2.22 -2.56
N THR A 156 -0.19 -2.57 -1.28
CA THR A 156 0.84 -3.10 -0.38
C THR A 156 1.38 -4.41 -0.91
N PHE A 157 0.51 -5.34 -1.34
CA PHE A 157 0.89 -6.62 -1.93
C PHE A 157 1.81 -6.44 -3.15
N LEU A 158 1.40 -5.60 -4.10
CA LEU A 158 2.15 -5.35 -5.33
C LEU A 158 3.51 -4.68 -5.03
N THR A 159 3.54 -3.73 -4.10
CA THR A 159 4.77 -3.04 -3.71
C THR A 159 5.73 -3.99 -2.98
N LEU A 160 5.24 -4.84 -2.07
CA LEU A 160 6.07 -5.87 -1.41
C LEU A 160 6.61 -6.88 -2.43
N ALA A 161 5.80 -7.32 -3.39
CA ALA A 161 6.23 -8.22 -4.45
C ALA A 161 7.32 -7.58 -5.33
N ALA A 162 7.17 -6.29 -5.68
CA ALA A 162 8.18 -5.53 -6.42
C ALA A 162 9.49 -5.39 -5.62
N LEU A 163 9.41 -5.12 -4.31
CA LEU A 163 10.58 -5.06 -3.43
C LEU A 163 11.26 -6.42 -3.26
N ILE A 164 10.50 -7.52 -3.16
CA ILE A 164 11.05 -8.88 -3.13
C ILE A 164 11.83 -9.17 -4.41
N GLU A 165 11.32 -8.72 -5.56
CA GLU A 165 12.02 -8.86 -6.83
C GLU A 165 13.28 -8.00 -6.88
N LEU A 166 13.22 -6.76 -6.37
CA LEU A 166 14.34 -5.84 -6.27
C LEU A 166 15.50 -6.40 -5.41
N PHE A 167 15.20 -6.96 -4.24
CA PHE A 167 16.19 -7.61 -3.37
C PHE A 167 16.53 -9.04 -3.79
N GLY A 168 15.87 -9.57 -4.82
CA GLY A 168 16.01 -10.93 -5.31
C GLY A 168 16.66 -11.01 -6.69
N ARG A 169 15.87 -11.49 -7.65
CA ARG A 169 16.32 -11.78 -9.03
C ARG A 169 16.43 -10.54 -9.91
N ARG A 170 15.80 -9.44 -9.53
CA ARG A 170 15.81 -8.16 -10.25
C ARG A 170 15.32 -8.28 -11.71
N ARG A 171 14.29 -9.07 -11.94
CA ARG A 171 13.65 -9.19 -13.26
C ARG A 171 12.95 -7.88 -13.58
N SER A 172 13.61 -7.05 -14.38
CA SER A 172 13.23 -5.65 -14.64
C SER A 172 11.81 -5.51 -15.20
N LEU A 173 11.41 -6.34 -16.15
CA LEU A 173 10.04 -6.36 -16.68
C LEU A 173 9.01 -6.65 -15.60
N LEU A 174 9.26 -7.66 -14.75
CA LEU A 174 8.34 -8.00 -13.66
C LEU A 174 8.25 -6.89 -12.62
N MET A 175 9.38 -6.26 -12.27
CA MET A 175 9.36 -5.09 -11.38
C MET A 175 8.50 -3.98 -11.98
N GLY A 176 8.67 -3.68 -13.27
CA GLY A 176 7.87 -2.69 -13.98
C GLY A 176 6.37 -3.02 -13.98
N LEU A 177 5.99 -4.26 -14.27
CA LEU A 177 4.59 -4.72 -14.24
C LEU A 177 3.97 -4.57 -12.84
N LEU A 178 4.70 -4.96 -11.78
CA LEU A 178 4.21 -4.86 -10.40
C LEU A 178 4.05 -3.41 -9.95
N VAL A 179 5.00 -2.53 -10.27
CA VAL A 179 4.92 -1.11 -9.94
C VAL A 179 3.86 -0.40 -10.77
N GLY A 180 3.71 -0.77 -12.04
CA GLY A 180 2.64 -0.27 -12.91
C GLY A 180 1.25 -0.66 -12.39
N ALA A 181 1.07 -1.91 -11.97
CA ALA A 181 -0.16 -2.38 -11.34
C ALA A 181 -0.42 -1.66 -9.99
N ALA A 182 0.64 -1.42 -9.20
CA ALA A 182 0.55 -0.66 -7.96
C ALA A 182 0.11 0.80 -8.24
N PHE A 183 0.65 1.44 -9.28
CA PHE A 183 0.19 2.76 -9.76
C PHE A 183 -1.29 2.75 -10.16
N LEU A 184 -1.73 1.75 -10.94
CA LEU A 184 -3.15 1.58 -11.32
C LEU A 184 -4.05 1.20 -10.14
N THR A 185 -3.47 0.92 -8.98
CA THR A 185 -4.22 0.71 -7.73
C THR A 185 -4.24 1.99 -6.91
N ARG A 186 -3.11 2.70 -6.84
CA ARG A 186 -2.94 3.94 -6.08
C ARG A 186 -1.96 4.86 -6.79
N GLY A 187 -2.46 5.99 -7.30
CA GLY A 187 -1.71 6.97 -8.08
C GLY A 187 -0.34 7.40 -7.48
N PRO A 188 -0.22 7.66 -6.15
CA PRO A 188 1.06 8.04 -5.54
C PRO A 188 2.20 7.05 -5.77
N LEU A 189 1.91 5.76 -6.02
CA LEU A 189 2.92 4.72 -6.27
C LEU A 189 3.63 4.85 -7.63
N ALA A 190 3.14 5.72 -8.53
CA ALA A 190 3.91 6.12 -9.72
C ALA A 190 5.28 6.70 -9.34
N LEU A 191 5.37 7.39 -8.19
CA LEU A 191 6.61 7.99 -7.68
C LEU A 191 7.63 6.97 -7.15
N ALA A 192 7.26 5.68 -7.12
CA ALA A 192 8.20 4.60 -6.83
C ALA A 192 9.02 4.16 -8.05
N VAL A 193 8.58 4.43 -9.27
CA VAL A 193 9.26 4.03 -10.52
C VAL A 193 10.75 4.39 -10.55
N PRO A 194 11.18 5.62 -10.15
CA PRO A 194 12.59 5.99 -10.12
C PRO A 194 13.46 5.07 -9.25
N LEU A 195 12.96 4.58 -8.12
CA LEU A 195 13.69 3.62 -7.28
C LEU A 195 14.05 2.36 -8.08
N PHE A 196 13.08 1.78 -8.78
CA PHE A 196 13.26 0.53 -9.51
C PHE A 196 14.15 0.70 -10.73
N LEU A 197 14.19 1.88 -11.35
CA LEU A 197 15.12 2.21 -12.41
C LEU A 197 16.55 2.37 -11.87
N LEU A 198 16.74 3.14 -10.79
CA LEU A 198 18.06 3.48 -10.24
C LEU A 198 18.71 2.33 -9.48
N ALA A 199 17.94 1.40 -8.92
CA ALA A 199 18.45 0.26 -8.18
C ALA A 199 18.89 -0.92 -9.06
N ILE A 200 18.74 -0.85 -10.39
CA ILE A 200 19.26 -1.87 -11.30
C ILE A 200 20.79 -1.77 -11.33
N PRO A 201 21.52 -2.90 -11.11
CA PRO A 201 22.98 -2.88 -11.14
C PRO A 201 23.49 -2.49 -12.51
N ARG A 202 24.54 -1.70 -12.52
CA ARG A 202 25.27 -1.34 -13.75
C ARG A 202 25.97 -2.57 -14.35
N ARG A 203 26.21 -2.57 -15.64
CA ARG A 203 27.09 -3.55 -16.29
C ARG A 203 28.49 -3.42 -15.71
N ARG A 204 29.11 -4.53 -15.29
CA ARG A 204 30.53 -4.56 -14.99
C ARG A 204 31.29 -4.37 -16.29
N VAL A 205 32.03 -3.27 -16.41
CA VAL A 205 33.10 -3.13 -17.40
C VAL A 205 34.37 -3.64 -16.71
N ASP A 206 35.10 -4.54 -17.34
CA ASP A 206 36.28 -5.25 -16.80
C ASP A 206 37.50 -4.35 -16.51
N THR A 207 37.30 -3.08 -16.26
CA THR A 207 38.35 -2.15 -15.85
C THR A 207 38.19 -1.80 -14.36
N PRO A 208 39.23 -2.07 -13.52
CA PRO A 208 39.21 -1.85 -12.08
C PRO A 208 39.21 -0.38 -11.64
N THR A 209 38.84 0.56 -12.47
CA THR A 209 39.01 1.98 -12.17
C THR A 209 37.69 2.63 -11.76
N GLU A 210 37.60 2.96 -10.49
CA GLU A 210 36.72 3.97 -9.89
C GLU A 210 35.22 3.66 -9.87
N ALA A 211 34.82 2.71 -8.99
CA ALA A 211 33.44 2.53 -8.53
C ALA A 211 32.98 3.77 -7.73
N GLY A 212 32.35 4.71 -8.37
CA GLY A 212 31.81 5.92 -7.74
C GLY A 212 30.95 6.72 -8.71
N LEU A 213 30.62 7.96 -8.36
CA LEU A 213 29.89 8.91 -9.20
C LEU A 213 30.48 9.07 -10.64
N ARG A 214 31.75 8.75 -10.84
CA ARG A 214 32.42 8.74 -12.18
C ARG A 214 31.79 7.69 -13.11
N GLY A 215 31.30 6.55 -12.62
CA GLY A 215 30.65 5.53 -13.45
C GLY A 215 29.36 6.02 -14.13
N TRP A 216 28.68 7.04 -13.62
CA TRP A 216 27.52 7.64 -14.28
C TRP A 216 27.91 8.46 -15.52
N ARG A 217 29.18 8.85 -15.64
CA ARG A 217 29.72 9.59 -16.80
C ARG A 217 30.05 8.69 -18.00
N ASP A 218 30.15 7.36 -17.79
CA ASP A 218 30.37 6.43 -18.89
C ASP A 218 29.06 5.72 -19.29
N PRO A 219 28.42 6.08 -20.42
CA PRO A 219 27.18 5.47 -20.90
C PRO A 219 27.26 3.94 -21.10
N ARG A 220 28.48 3.39 -21.30
CA ARG A 220 28.66 1.93 -21.48
C ARG A 220 28.35 1.12 -20.24
N THR A 221 28.36 1.74 -19.06
CA THR A 221 28.07 1.12 -17.79
C THR A 221 26.56 1.16 -17.46
N TRP A 222 25.77 1.89 -18.21
CA TRP A 222 24.37 2.08 -17.94
C TRP A 222 23.56 0.79 -18.12
N PRO A 223 22.66 0.46 -17.20
CA PRO A 223 21.85 -0.76 -17.29
C PRO A 223 20.64 -0.57 -18.21
N VAL A 224 20.88 -0.15 -19.46
CA VAL A 224 19.84 0.25 -20.43
C VAL A 224 18.80 -0.84 -20.63
N GLU A 225 19.21 -2.11 -20.75
CA GLU A 225 18.28 -3.25 -20.89
C GLU A 225 17.35 -3.38 -19.68
N GLY A 226 17.90 -3.13 -18.49
CA GLY A 226 17.10 -3.13 -17.26
C GLY A 226 16.11 -1.96 -17.21
N TRP A 227 16.53 -0.77 -17.63
CA TRP A 227 15.63 0.40 -17.71
C TRP A 227 14.53 0.19 -18.73
N ILE A 228 14.87 -0.33 -19.91
CA ILE A 228 13.88 -0.73 -20.93
C ILE A 228 12.89 -1.74 -20.33
N GLY A 229 13.38 -2.78 -19.63
CA GLY A 229 12.50 -3.78 -19.01
C GLY A 229 11.53 -3.17 -18.02
N VAL A 230 11.98 -2.28 -17.11
CA VAL A 230 11.07 -1.59 -16.16
C VAL A 230 10.08 -0.70 -16.93
N ALA A 231 10.55 0.08 -17.90
CA ALA A 231 9.68 0.95 -18.69
C ALA A 231 8.62 0.15 -19.44
N PHE A 232 8.99 -0.93 -20.14
CA PHE A 232 8.03 -1.82 -20.80
C PHE A 232 7.02 -2.45 -19.85
N GLY A 233 7.42 -2.72 -18.60
CA GLY A 233 6.50 -3.22 -17.58
C GLY A 233 5.52 -2.16 -17.08
N VAL A 234 5.94 -0.89 -16.95
CA VAL A 234 5.08 0.21 -16.48
C VAL A 234 4.17 0.74 -17.59
N LEU A 235 4.65 0.80 -18.83
CA LEU A 235 3.95 1.41 -19.96
C LEU A 235 2.51 0.91 -20.17
N PRO A 236 2.19 -0.41 -20.11
CA PRO A 236 0.81 -0.87 -20.25
C PRO A 236 -0.13 -0.25 -19.22
N SER A 237 0.34 -0.07 -17.97
CA SER A 237 -0.44 0.54 -16.91
C SER A 237 -0.68 2.04 -17.16
N VAL A 238 0.34 2.75 -17.62
CA VAL A 238 0.21 4.17 -17.99
C VAL A 238 -0.72 4.34 -19.18
N ALA A 239 -0.55 3.54 -20.23
CA ALA A 239 -1.40 3.58 -21.43
C ALA A 239 -2.86 3.27 -21.07
N PHE A 240 -3.08 2.24 -20.24
CA PHE A 240 -4.43 1.92 -19.78
C PHE A 240 -5.03 3.05 -18.94
N PHE A 241 -4.27 3.68 -18.02
CA PHE A 241 -4.74 4.79 -17.21
C PHE A 241 -5.21 5.97 -18.07
N LEU A 242 -4.40 6.39 -19.04
CA LEU A 242 -4.72 7.50 -19.93
C LEU A 242 -5.94 7.18 -20.80
N TRP A 243 -5.98 6.01 -21.41
CA TRP A 243 -7.12 5.55 -22.21
C TRP A 243 -8.40 5.44 -21.39
N TYR A 244 -8.33 4.88 -20.17
CA TYR A 244 -9.47 4.68 -19.30
C TYR A 244 -10.08 5.99 -18.82
N ASN A 245 -9.25 6.99 -18.56
CA ASN A 245 -9.70 8.33 -18.20
C ASN A 245 -10.30 9.05 -19.39
N GLU A 246 -9.64 9.03 -20.55
CA GLU A 246 -10.17 9.61 -21.79
C GLU A 246 -11.56 9.06 -22.14
N LEU A 247 -11.71 7.73 -22.06
CA LEU A 247 -12.98 7.07 -22.37
C LEU A 247 -14.12 7.50 -21.44
N ARG A 248 -13.83 7.75 -20.15
CA ARG A 248 -14.86 8.07 -19.15
C ARG A 248 -15.17 9.56 -19.07
N PHE A 249 -14.14 10.40 -19.20
CA PHE A 249 -14.23 11.82 -18.85
C PHE A 249 -13.79 12.75 -19.98
N GLY A 250 -13.42 12.23 -21.16
CA GLY A 250 -12.97 13.03 -22.30
C GLY A 250 -11.64 13.76 -22.09
N SER A 251 -10.85 13.30 -21.10
CA SER A 251 -9.52 13.83 -20.81
C SER A 251 -8.65 12.72 -20.20
N PRO A 252 -7.43 12.45 -20.74
CA PRO A 252 -6.56 11.40 -20.24
C PRO A 252 -6.04 11.67 -18.82
N PHE A 253 -6.12 12.92 -18.35
CA PHE A 253 -5.61 13.34 -17.03
C PHE A 253 -6.73 13.52 -16.00
N GLU A 254 -8.02 13.42 -16.37
CA GLU A 254 -9.13 13.48 -15.42
C GLU A 254 -9.43 12.09 -14.88
N SER A 255 -9.18 11.90 -13.60
CA SER A 255 -9.39 10.60 -12.93
C SER A 255 -10.79 10.45 -12.31
N GLY A 256 -11.59 11.51 -12.33
CA GLY A 256 -12.92 11.57 -11.75
C GLY A 256 -12.97 12.08 -10.30
N TYR A 257 -11.85 12.22 -9.63
CA TYR A 257 -11.84 12.72 -8.24
C TYR A 257 -12.28 14.18 -8.12
N ALA A 258 -11.99 15.01 -9.13
CA ALA A 258 -12.44 16.39 -9.15
C ALA A 258 -13.95 16.50 -9.43
N LEU A 259 -14.51 15.51 -10.14
CA LEU A 259 -15.90 15.47 -10.56
C LEU A 259 -16.83 14.72 -9.60
N ALA A 260 -16.25 13.96 -8.65
CA ALA A 260 -17.01 13.10 -7.75
C ALA A 260 -17.95 13.89 -6.85
N THR A 261 -19.15 13.35 -6.65
CA THR A 261 -20.10 13.86 -5.66
C THR A 261 -19.55 13.62 -4.24
N LEU A 262 -19.68 14.62 -3.39
CA LEU A 262 -19.16 14.59 -2.02
C LEU A 262 -20.21 15.18 -1.06
N PRO A 263 -20.12 14.88 0.24
CA PRO A 263 -20.85 15.62 1.25
C PRO A 263 -20.43 17.11 1.22
N PRO A 264 -21.35 18.07 1.46
CA PRO A 264 -21.05 19.51 1.33
C PRO A 264 -19.83 19.99 2.12
N TRP A 265 -19.60 19.44 3.31
CA TRP A 265 -18.44 19.79 4.12
C TRP A 265 -17.11 19.35 3.50
N LEU A 266 -17.08 18.22 2.79
CA LEU A 266 -15.87 17.71 2.14
C LEU A 266 -15.66 18.39 0.77
N GLU A 267 -16.76 18.76 0.10
CA GLU A 267 -16.72 19.56 -1.11
C GLU A 267 -16.08 20.92 -0.86
N ALA A 268 -16.46 21.61 0.22
CA ALA A 268 -15.85 22.87 0.65
C ALA A 268 -14.34 22.77 0.92
N ILE A 269 -13.84 21.59 1.34
CA ILE A 269 -12.39 21.35 1.49
C ILE A 269 -11.75 21.13 0.11
N ARG A 270 -12.38 20.35 -0.78
CA ARG A 270 -11.91 20.10 -2.16
C ARG A 270 -11.84 21.38 -3.00
N ASP A 271 -12.74 22.32 -2.76
CA ASP A 271 -12.77 23.62 -3.48
C ASP A 271 -11.52 24.48 -3.21
N GLN A 272 -10.78 24.19 -2.13
CA GLN A 272 -9.47 24.78 -1.86
C GLN A 272 -8.33 24.13 -2.68
N GLY A 273 -8.67 23.17 -3.55
CA GLY A 273 -7.78 22.44 -4.45
C GLY A 273 -7.73 20.95 -4.14
N LEU A 274 -7.82 20.12 -5.19
CA LEU A 274 -7.71 18.66 -5.06
C LEU A 274 -6.39 18.24 -4.40
N PHE A 275 -5.30 18.92 -4.79
CA PHE A 275 -3.98 18.84 -4.18
C PHE A 275 -3.52 20.26 -3.87
N SER A 276 -3.38 20.60 -2.60
CA SER A 276 -3.01 21.96 -2.16
C SER A 276 -2.15 21.91 -0.90
N THR A 277 -1.23 22.87 -0.78
CA THR A 277 -0.45 23.06 0.45
C THR A 277 -1.31 23.44 1.65
N VAL A 278 -2.52 23.93 1.43
CA VAL A 278 -3.50 24.21 2.50
C VAL A 278 -3.84 22.96 3.31
N HIS A 279 -3.85 21.78 2.67
CA HIS A 279 -4.17 20.51 3.32
C HIS A 279 -2.99 19.90 4.09
N LEU A 280 -1.76 20.42 3.87
CA LEU A 280 -0.53 19.85 4.44
C LEU A 280 -0.55 19.80 5.96
N GLY A 281 -0.97 20.90 6.61
CA GLY A 281 -1.01 20.98 8.08
C GLY A 281 -1.95 19.92 8.69
N MET A 282 -3.14 19.76 8.13
CA MET A 282 -4.13 18.76 8.54
C MET A 282 -3.60 17.34 8.39
N ASN A 283 -3.06 17.02 7.20
CA ASN A 283 -2.57 15.66 6.93
C ASN A 283 -1.29 15.33 7.74
N LEU A 284 -0.42 16.30 8.01
CA LEU A 284 0.73 16.11 8.90
C LEU A 284 0.30 15.86 10.33
N ASP A 285 -0.74 16.56 10.81
CA ASP A 285 -1.32 16.28 12.13
C ASP A 285 -1.83 14.85 12.20
N PHE A 286 -2.67 14.43 11.26
CA PHE A 286 -3.21 13.06 11.20
C PHE A 286 -2.13 11.98 11.14
N LEU A 287 -1.01 12.25 10.46
CA LEU A 287 0.10 11.31 10.35
C LEU A 287 0.98 11.25 11.60
N PHE A 288 1.28 12.38 12.24
CA PHE A 288 2.35 12.45 13.25
C PHE A 288 1.89 12.80 14.66
N THR A 289 0.89 13.68 14.84
CA THR A 289 0.59 14.29 16.14
C THR A 289 -0.79 13.98 16.67
N HIS A 290 -1.72 13.57 15.81
CA HIS A 290 -3.11 13.34 16.19
C HIS A 290 -3.24 12.19 17.21
N LEU A 291 -3.96 12.46 18.30
CA LEU A 291 -4.16 11.52 19.41
C LEU A 291 -5.66 11.27 19.59
N PRO A 292 -6.04 10.07 20.06
CA PRO A 292 -7.43 9.82 20.44
C PRO A 292 -7.83 10.67 21.65
N ALA A 293 -9.11 11.03 21.73
CA ALA A 293 -9.66 11.70 22.89
C ALA A 293 -9.66 10.76 24.11
N LEU A 294 -9.26 11.29 25.28
CA LEU A 294 -9.38 10.57 26.54
C LEU A 294 -10.83 10.67 27.05
N ILE A 295 -11.39 9.55 27.48
CA ILE A 295 -12.76 9.45 28.02
C ILE A 295 -12.73 8.81 29.41
N PRO A 296 -13.69 9.16 30.33
CA PRO A 296 -13.66 8.71 31.72
C PRO A 296 -14.00 7.21 31.90
N ASN A 297 -14.66 6.59 30.91
CA ASN A 297 -15.10 5.20 30.98
C ASN A 297 -14.26 4.30 30.04
N PRO A 298 -14.15 2.97 30.30
CA PRO A 298 -13.52 2.05 29.39
C PRO A 298 -14.07 2.19 27.96
N PRO A 299 -13.23 2.13 26.93
CA PRO A 299 -11.81 1.79 26.91
C PRO A 299 -10.84 2.95 27.26
N TYR A 300 -11.31 4.04 27.86
CA TYR A 300 -10.58 5.23 28.32
C TYR A 300 -10.01 6.12 27.19
N PHE A 301 -10.17 5.75 25.95
CA PHE A 301 -9.83 6.55 24.78
C PHE A 301 -10.85 6.31 23.67
N ARG A 302 -11.09 7.33 22.86
CA ARG A 302 -12.00 7.25 21.70
C ARG A 302 -11.33 7.92 20.49
N PRO A 303 -11.05 7.18 19.42
CA PRO A 303 -10.66 7.76 18.13
C PRO A 303 -11.81 8.62 17.58
N ASP A 304 -11.46 9.65 16.83
CA ASP A 304 -12.45 10.54 16.19
C ASP A 304 -12.68 10.23 14.71
N GLY A 305 -11.92 9.28 14.16
CA GLY A 305 -12.03 8.88 12.76
C GLY A 305 -11.20 9.72 11.79
N LEU A 306 -10.53 10.78 12.24
CA LEU A 306 -9.69 11.62 11.37
C LEU A 306 -8.31 11.01 11.14
N GLY A 307 -7.82 10.26 12.10
CA GLY A 307 -6.52 9.60 12.03
C GLY A 307 -5.94 9.33 13.40
N MET A 308 -4.72 8.89 13.45
CA MET A 308 -3.92 8.76 14.67
C MET A 308 -2.45 8.66 14.30
N SER A 309 -1.60 9.27 15.13
CA SER A 309 -0.15 9.31 14.96
C SER A 309 0.45 7.95 14.61
N ILE A 310 1.30 7.92 13.58
CA ILE A 310 2.04 6.72 13.18
C ILE A 310 2.98 6.22 14.30
N PHE A 311 3.42 7.13 15.19
CA PHE A 311 4.24 6.76 16.34
C PHE A 311 3.45 5.99 17.40
N LEU A 312 2.12 6.13 17.39
CA LEU A 312 1.23 5.36 18.23
C LEU A 312 0.81 4.03 17.57
N THR A 313 0.41 4.11 16.31
CA THR A 313 -0.13 2.96 15.58
C THR A 313 0.94 2.00 15.07
N SER A 314 2.15 2.50 14.77
CA SER A 314 3.20 1.72 14.09
C SER A 314 4.61 2.02 14.62
N PRO A 315 4.83 2.08 15.97
CA PRO A 315 6.09 2.53 16.54
C PRO A 315 7.28 1.63 16.19
N GLY A 316 7.05 0.35 15.88
CA GLY A 316 8.09 -0.58 15.45
C GLY A 316 8.76 -0.17 14.12
N LEU A 317 8.11 0.65 13.28
CA LEU A 317 8.68 1.20 12.05
C LEU A 317 9.87 2.13 12.30
N LEU A 318 10.01 2.71 13.51
CA LEU A 318 11.18 3.47 13.91
C LEU A 318 12.48 2.67 13.80
N ARG A 319 12.41 1.32 13.70
CA ARG A 319 13.56 0.48 13.38
C ARG A 319 14.27 0.93 12.10
N ALA A 320 13.56 1.49 11.13
CA ALA A 320 14.09 1.99 9.87
C ALA A 320 15.13 3.11 10.04
N VAL A 321 15.10 3.88 11.14
CA VAL A 321 16.08 4.94 11.42
C VAL A 321 17.50 4.37 11.50
N ARG A 322 17.67 3.11 11.88
CA ARG A 322 18.96 2.39 11.94
C ARG A 322 19.32 1.66 10.64
N ALA A 323 18.66 1.99 9.53
CA ALA A 323 19.06 1.47 8.21
C ALA A 323 20.50 1.91 7.85
N PRO A 324 21.15 1.20 6.95
CA PRO A 324 22.57 1.43 6.65
C PRO A 324 22.83 2.67 5.78
N TRP A 325 22.36 3.83 6.20
CA TRP A 325 22.40 5.10 5.42
C TRP A 325 23.80 5.49 4.92
N ARG A 326 24.83 5.22 5.71
CA ARG A 326 26.22 5.62 5.43
C ARG A 326 27.09 4.47 4.89
N ASP A 327 26.50 3.30 4.67
CA ASP A 327 27.25 2.17 4.13
C ASP A 327 27.52 2.38 2.64
N PRO A 328 28.77 2.24 2.17
CA PRO A 328 29.10 2.51 0.77
C PRO A 328 28.33 1.62 -0.23
N ALA A 329 28.01 0.38 0.15
CA ALA A 329 27.34 -0.56 -0.74
C ALA A 329 25.81 -0.53 -0.60
N ALA A 330 25.29 -0.46 0.62
CA ALA A 330 23.86 -0.52 0.90
C ALA A 330 23.21 0.85 1.09
N GLY A 331 23.98 1.89 1.42
CA GLY A 331 23.49 3.25 1.68
C GLY A 331 22.75 3.88 0.52
N PRO A 332 23.23 3.81 -0.72
CA PRO A 332 22.48 4.35 -1.87
C PRO A 332 21.09 3.76 -2.02
N LEU A 333 20.93 2.44 -1.81
CA LEU A 333 19.63 1.78 -1.84
C LEU A 333 18.77 2.20 -0.64
N ALA A 334 19.35 2.31 0.55
CA ALA A 334 18.62 2.77 1.73
C ALA A 334 18.11 4.21 1.53
N ILE A 335 18.92 5.10 1.01
CA ILE A 335 18.52 6.47 0.66
C ILE A 335 17.41 6.46 -0.40
N GLY A 336 17.55 5.66 -1.45
CA GLY A 336 16.52 5.50 -2.48
C GLY A 336 15.17 5.05 -1.89
N LEU A 337 15.17 4.06 -1.00
CA LEU A 337 13.97 3.60 -0.30
C LEU A 337 13.36 4.70 0.58
N GLY A 338 14.18 5.46 1.32
CA GLY A 338 13.74 6.56 2.16
C GLY A 338 13.12 7.69 1.34
N LEU A 339 13.78 8.10 0.25
CA LEU A 339 13.25 9.13 -0.65
C LEU A 339 11.95 8.68 -1.32
N THR A 340 11.84 7.39 -1.69
CA THR A 340 10.61 6.84 -2.27
C THR A 340 9.47 6.83 -1.25
N ALA A 341 9.73 6.45 0.00
CA ALA A 341 8.74 6.52 1.05
C ALA A 341 8.20 7.95 1.25
N ILE A 342 9.09 8.95 1.22
CA ILE A 342 8.68 10.36 1.31
C ILE A 342 7.91 10.75 0.04
N ALA A 343 8.43 10.44 -1.15
CA ALA A 343 7.81 10.82 -2.41
C ALA A 343 6.38 10.28 -2.53
N THR A 344 6.13 9.02 -2.15
CA THR A 344 4.79 8.42 -2.18
C THR A 344 3.83 9.00 -1.15
N LEU A 345 4.33 9.60 -0.07
CA LEU A 345 3.50 10.32 0.91
C LEU A 345 3.10 11.72 0.45
N VAL A 346 3.95 12.43 -0.30
CA VAL A 346 3.73 13.83 -0.67
C VAL A 346 2.36 14.07 -1.32
N PRO A 347 1.90 13.31 -2.34
CA PRO A 347 0.56 13.51 -2.89
C PRO A 347 -0.55 13.34 -1.85
N ASN A 348 -0.42 12.35 -0.97
CA ASN A 348 -1.39 12.10 0.09
C ASN A 348 -1.44 13.22 1.13
N LEU A 349 -0.29 13.85 1.44
CA LEU A 349 -0.20 14.99 2.37
C LEU A 349 -0.80 16.27 1.77
N LEU A 350 -0.80 16.39 0.47
CA LEU A 350 -1.38 17.52 -0.26
C LEU A 350 -2.86 17.29 -0.62
N TYR A 351 -3.39 16.07 -0.44
CA TYR A 351 -4.73 15.67 -0.86
C TYR A 351 -5.80 16.17 0.11
N TYR A 352 -6.92 16.69 -0.42
CA TYR A 352 -8.02 17.23 0.38
C TYR A 352 -8.71 16.21 1.27
N GLY A 353 -8.73 14.94 0.85
CA GLY A 353 -9.59 13.90 1.41
C GLY A 353 -9.20 13.38 2.78
N GLY A 354 -8.07 13.83 3.37
CA GLY A 354 -7.63 13.56 4.77
C GLY A 354 -7.72 12.11 5.26
N GLY A 355 -8.59 11.28 4.68
CA GLY A 355 -8.80 9.89 5.05
C GLY A 355 -9.93 9.68 6.06
N TRP A 356 -11.01 10.46 5.98
CA TRP A 356 -12.18 10.35 6.83
C TRP A 356 -12.55 8.91 7.24
N LEU A 357 -12.92 8.73 8.49
CA LEU A 357 -13.28 7.47 9.14
C LEU A 357 -12.16 6.43 9.06
N GLN A 358 -11.02 6.76 9.64
CA GLN A 358 -9.84 5.90 9.69
C GLN A 358 -9.30 5.74 11.12
N TYR A 359 -8.60 4.65 11.35
CA TYR A 359 -7.83 4.38 12.57
C TYR A 359 -6.34 4.38 12.23
N GLY A 360 -5.64 5.45 12.60
CA GLY A 360 -4.33 5.76 12.03
C GLY A 360 -4.43 6.36 10.62
N TYR A 361 -3.34 6.94 10.14
CA TYR A 361 -3.29 7.57 8.83
C TYR A 361 -3.10 6.51 7.74
N ARG A 362 -4.22 5.99 7.15
CA ARG A 362 -4.19 4.86 6.19
C ARG A 362 -3.36 5.14 4.95
N TYR A 363 -3.25 6.39 4.52
CA TYR A 363 -2.44 6.75 3.35
C TYR A 363 -0.93 6.53 3.56
N ALA A 364 -0.47 6.38 4.81
CA ALA A 364 0.90 5.94 5.09
C ALA A 364 1.22 4.55 4.52
N LEU A 365 0.20 3.72 4.23
CA LEU A 365 0.39 2.40 3.62
C LEU A 365 1.08 2.47 2.24
N ASP A 366 1.00 3.60 1.52
CA ASP A 366 1.74 3.81 0.27
C ASP A 366 3.27 3.89 0.51
N ALA A 367 3.71 4.29 1.71
CA ALA A 367 5.13 4.40 2.09
C ALA A 367 5.62 3.22 2.95
N ILE A 368 4.75 2.60 3.74
CA ILE A 368 5.10 1.58 4.74
C ILE A 368 5.91 0.41 4.15
N PRO A 369 5.65 -0.14 2.96
CA PRO A 369 6.47 -1.21 2.40
C PRO A 369 7.95 -0.81 2.22
N PHE A 370 8.24 0.43 1.84
CA PHE A 370 9.61 0.95 1.71
C PHE A 370 10.26 1.15 3.08
N VAL A 371 9.52 1.67 4.06
CA VAL A 371 9.97 1.81 5.44
C VAL A 371 10.22 0.44 6.09
N LEU A 372 9.38 -0.56 5.79
CA LEU A 372 9.58 -1.95 6.24
C LEU A 372 10.87 -2.55 5.64
N ALA A 373 11.16 -2.29 4.36
CA ALA A 373 12.42 -2.71 3.75
C ALA A 373 13.63 -2.10 4.45
N LEU A 374 13.57 -0.80 4.82
CA LEU A 374 14.59 -0.14 5.64
C LEU A 374 14.72 -0.77 7.04
N ALA A 375 13.60 -1.07 7.70
CA ALA A 375 13.59 -1.76 8.99
C ALA A 375 14.20 -3.17 8.87
N ALA A 376 13.93 -3.88 7.77
CA ALA A 376 14.54 -5.18 7.47
C ALA A 376 16.06 -5.05 7.21
N MET A 377 16.53 -4.02 6.49
CA MET A 377 17.97 -3.74 6.31
C MET A 377 18.66 -3.47 7.66
N ALA A 378 18.02 -2.70 8.53
CA ALA A 378 18.52 -2.46 9.88
C ALA A 378 18.56 -3.75 10.72
N THR A 379 17.54 -4.61 10.57
CA THR A 379 17.43 -5.88 11.29
C THR A 379 18.44 -6.91 10.79
N ALA A 380 18.72 -6.94 9.50
CA ALA A 380 19.75 -7.83 8.94
C ALA A 380 21.14 -7.57 9.55
N ARG A 381 21.42 -6.34 9.98
CA ARG A 381 22.70 -5.94 10.60
C ARG A 381 22.74 -6.09 12.11
N HIS A 382 21.64 -5.79 12.77
CA HIS A 382 21.63 -5.58 14.23
C HIS A 382 20.62 -6.47 14.96
N GLY A 383 19.91 -7.37 14.26
CA GLY A 383 18.79 -8.14 14.78
C GLY A 383 17.57 -7.29 15.11
N PHE A 384 16.45 -7.95 15.39
CA PHE A 384 15.22 -7.33 15.87
C PHE A 384 15.12 -7.55 17.40
N GLY A 385 15.92 -6.78 18.14
CA GLY A 385 16.05 -6.93 19.58
C GLY A 385 14.75 -6.62 20.35
N TRP A 386 14.76 -6.94 21.66
CA TRP A 386 13.59 -6.83 22.52
C TRP A 386 12.89 -5.46 22.54
N PRO A 387 13.59 -4.30 22.46
CA PRO A 387 12.89 -3.02 22.45
C PRO A 387 11.96 -2.87 21.23
N TRP A 388 12.41 -3.35 20.06
CA TRP A 388 11.60 -3.31 18.82
C TRP A 388 10.43 -4.27 18.86
N ARG A 389 10.60 -5.43 19.52
CA ARG A 389 9.53 -6.40 19.76
C ARG A 389 8.47 -5.82 20.68
N LEU A 390 8.87 -5.10 21.74
CA LEU A 390 7.94 -4.42 22.63
C LEU A 390 7.18 -3.30 21.93
N LEU A 391 7.86 -2.48 21.13
CA LEU A 391 7.20 -1.43 20.34
C LEU A 391 6.21 -2.04 19.32
N THR A 392 6.58 -3.15 18.69
CA THR A 392 5.68 -3.88 17.79
C THR A 392 4.49 -4.45 18.55
N ALA A 393 4.70 -5.08 19.69
CA ALA A 393 3.62 -5.62 20.53
C ALA A 393 2.68 -4.52 21.03
N PHE A 394 3.21 -3.35 21.41
CA PHE A 394 2.41 -2.18 21.74
C PHE A 394 1.54 -1.76 20.53
N GLY A 395 2.13 -1.65 19.32
CA GLY A 395 1.37 -1.31 18.12
C GLY A 395 0.30 -2.36 17.77
N VAL A 396 0.54 -3.66 18.08
CA VAL A 396 -0.49 -4.71 17.96
C VAL A 396 -1.65 -4.45 18.93
N LEU A 397 -1.39 -4.07 20.17
CA LEU A 397 -2.44 -3.72 21.13
C LEU A 397 -3.23 -2.50 20.68
N VAL A 398 -2.55 -1.48 20.14
CA VAL A 398 -3.21 -0.32 19.52
C VAL A 398 -4.07 -0.75 18.33
N GLY A 399 -3.56 -1.63 17.46
CA GLY A 399 -4.31 -2.20 16.33
C GLY A 399 -5.57 -2.96 16.78
N LEU A 400 -5.47 -3.74 17.86
CA LEU A 400 -6.63 -4.43 18.48
C LEU A 400 -7.66 -3.40 18.97
N GLY A 401 -7.23 -2.28 19.56
CA GLY A 401 -8.10 -1.16 19.91
C GLY A 401 -8.84 -0.59 18.70
N GLY A 402 -8.19 -0.55 17.53
CA GLY A 402 -8.83 -0.16 16.27
C GLY A 402 -9.92 -1.14 15.82
N VAL A 403 -9.66 -2.43 15.92
CA VAL A 403 -10.67 -3.47 15.64
C VAL A 403 -11.85 -3.33 16.59
N TYR A 404 -11.58 -3.19 17.90
CA TYR A 404 -12.63 -2.94 18.90
C TYR A 404 -13.48 -1.71 18.53
N TRP A 405 -12.83 -0.60 18.19
CA TRP A 405 -13.53 0.63 17.79
C TRP A 405 -14.37 0.42 16.53
N ALA A 406 -13.88 -0.38 15.56
CA ALA A 406 -14.63 -0.71 14.36
C ALA A 406 -16.00 -1.36 14.67
N TYR A 407 -16.10 -2.15 15.74
CA TYR A 407 -17.34 -2.79 16.15
C TYR A 407 -18.31 -1.86 16.93
N HIS A 408 -17.86 -0.65 17.26
CA HIS A 408 -18.64 0.32 18.05
C HIS A 408 -18.89 1.63 17.27
N LEU A 409 -18.59 1.64 15.97
CA LEU A 409 -19.00 2.68 15.02
C LEU A 409 -20.46 2.44 14.56
#